data_9ed3565bdcf0d37308c0783d3c2a3a1d
#
_entry.id   9ed3565bdcf0d37308c0783d3c2a3a1d
#
_cell.length_a   1.000
_cell.length_b   1.000
_cell.length_c   1.000
_cell.angle_alpha   90.00
_cell.angle_beta   90.00
_cell.angle_gamma   90.00
#
_symmetry.space_group_name_H-M   'P 1'
#
loop_
_entity.id
_entity.type
_entity.pdbx_description
1 polymer ?
#
loop_
_entity_poly.entity_id
_entity_poly.type
_entity_poly.pdbx_seq_one_letter_code
_entity_poly.pdbx_strand_id
1 'polypeptide(L)'
;MIDKSAFIHPTAIVETGAIVGANAHIGPFCIVGPHVEIGEGTVLKSHVVVNGHTTIGCNNEIYQFASIGEVNQDLKYAGESTRVEIGDRNRIRESVTIHRGTVQGGGLTKVGSDNLFMVNAHIAHDCTVGDRCILANNATLAGHVSVDDFAIIGGMTAVHQFCIIGAHVMVGGCSGVAQDVPP
;
A
#
# COMPACT_ATOMS: atom_id res chain seq x y z
N MET A 1 -6.19 -10.64 -17.14
CA MET A 1 -7.09 -10.07 -18.19
C MET A 1 -6.89 -8.57 -18.23
N ILE A 2 -6.62 -7.99 -19.41
CA ILE A 2 -6.39 -6.54 -19.55
C ILE A 2 -7.59 -5.96 -20.31
N ASP A 3 -8.23 -4.91 -19.74
CA ASP A 3 -9.31 -4.21 -20.41
C ASP A 3 -8.81 -3.48 -21.66
N LYS A 4 -9.65 -3.39 -22.69
CA LYS A 4 -9.28 -2.80 -24.00
C LYS A 4 -9.02 -1.29 -23.92
N SER A 5 -9.59 -0.60 -22.94
CA SER A 5 -9.39 0.84 -22.71
C SER A 5 -8.17 1.16 -21.83
N ALA A 6 -7.55 0.14 -21.22
CA ALA A 6 -6.36 0.32 -20.41
C ALA A 6 -5.14 0.68 -21.29
N PHE A 7 -4.33 1.61 -20.85
CA PHE A 7 -3.06 1.94 -21.47
C PHE A 7 -1.91 1.23 -20.75
N ILE A 8 -1.15 0.45 -21.51
CA ILE A 8 0.07 -0.21 -21.02
C ILE A 8 1.25 0.36 -21.82
N HIS A 9 2.18 1.02 -21.13
CA HIS A 9 3.39 1.54 -21.80
C HIS A 9 4.21 0.37 -22.37
N PRO A 10 4.79 0.49 -23.59
CA PRO A 10 5.53 -0.61 -24.24
C PRO A 10 6.72 -1.16 -23.44
N THR A 11 7.28 -0.39 -22.50
CA THR A 11 8.38 -0.84 -21.63
C THR A 11 7.90 -1.38 -20.28
N ALA A 12 6.60 -1.40 -20.03
CA ALA A 12 6.05 -2.03 -18.83
C ALA A 12 5.99 -3.54 -18.99
N ILE A 13 6.18 -4.27 -17.91
CA ILE A 13 6.01 -5.72 -17.84
C ILE A 13 4.72 -6.00 -17.07
N VAL A 14 3.72 -6.52 -17.75
CA VAL A 14 2.49 -7.01 -17.13
C VAL A 14 2.44 -8.51 -17.33
N GLU A 15 2.59 -9.27 -16.25
CA GLU A 15 2.72 -10.71 -16.33
C GLU A 15 1.37 -11.40 -16.66
N THR A 16 1.46 -12.56 -17.26
CA THR A 16 0.28 -13.37 -17.59
C THR A 16 -0.46 -13.75 -16.32
N GLY A 17 -1.75 -13.45 -16.26
CA GLY A 17 -2.58 -13.66 -15.07
C GLY A 17 -3.04 -12.36 -14.42
N ALA A 18 -2.29 -11.27 -14.58
CA ALA A 18 -2.69 -9.96 -14.08
C ALA A 18 -4.04 -9.50 -14.65
N ILE A 19 -4.78 -8.76 -13.82
CA ILE A 19 -6.05 -8.13 -14.20
C ILE A 19 -5.83 -6.61 -14.18
N VAL A 20 -6.15 -5.93 -15.28
CA VAL A 20 -6.04 -4.47 -15.39
C VAL A 20 -7.39 -3.93 -15.86
N GLY A 21 -8.01 -3.11 -15.04
CA GLY A 21 -9.33 -2.54 -15.25
C GLY A 21 -9.39 -1.47 -16.33
N ALA A 22 -10.61 -1.06 -16.64
CA ALA A 22 -10.89 -0.06 -17.67
C ALA A 22 -10.19 1.28 -17.36
N ASN A 23 -9.70 1.95 -18.40
CA ASN A 23 -9.03 3.26 -18.29
C ASN A 23 -7.83 3.31 -17.32
N ALA A 24 -7.36 2.18 -16.82
CA ALA A 24 -6.13 2.14 -16.02
C ALA A 24 -4.92 2.50 -16.89
N HIS A 25 -3.92 3.12 -16.27
CA HIS A 25 -2.71 3.58 -16.97
C HIS A 25 -1.47 3.00 -16.31
N ILE A 26 -0.78 2.10 -17.00
CA ILE A 26 0.49 1.50 -16.55
C ILE A 26 1.64 2.19 -17.26
N GLY A 27 2.38 3.01 -16.53
CA GLY A 27 3.48 3.83 -17.01
C GLY A 27 4.75 3.04 -17.37
N PRO A 28 5.78 3.73 -17.87
CA PRO A 28 7.02 3.08 -18.32
C PRO A 28 7.76 2.39 -17.20
N PHE A 29 8.37 1.24 -17.52
CA PHE A 29 9.21 0.44 -16.61
C PHE A 29 8.48 -0.04 -15.35
N CYS A 30 7.13 -0.08 -15.36
CA CYS A 30 6.36 -0.72 -14.31
C CYS A 30 6.44 -2.24 -14.43
N ILE A 31 6.34 -2.93 -13.30
CA ILE A 31 6.22 -4.38 -13.22
C ILE A 31 4.92 -4.70 -12.48
N VAL A 32 4.07 -5.50 -13.09
CA VAL A 32 2.78 -5.95 -12.53
C VAL A 32 2.78 -7.47 -12.55
N GLY A 33 2.83 -8.08 -11.37
CA GLY A 33 2.92 -9.53 -11.19
C GLY A 33 1.64 -10.29 -11.56
N PRO A 34 1.69 -11.62 -11.66
CA PRO A 34 0.65 -12.45 -12.26
C PRO A 34 -0.64 -12.56 -11.43
N HIS A 35 -0.59 -12.24 -10.14
CA HIS A 35 -1.72 -12.31 -9.22
C HIS A 35 -2.20 -10.91 -8.77
N VAL A 36 -1.87 -9.89 -9.55
CA VAL A 36 -2.23 -8.51 -9.27
C VAL A 36 -3.51 -8.13 -10.00
N GLU A 37 -4.38 -7.44 -9.28
CA GLU A 37 -5.59 -6.83 -9.82
C GLU A 37 -5.52 -5.31 -9.64
N ILE A 38 -5.68 -4.56 -10.74
CA ILE A 38 -5.67 -3.10 -10.76
C ILE A 38 -7.03 -2.61 -11.23
N GLY A 39 -7.71 -1.83 -10.40
CA GLY A 39 -9.04 -1.30 -10.64
C GLY A 39 -9.08 -0.19 -11.68
N GLU A 40 -10.30 0.16 -12.09
CA GLU A 40 -10.59 1.16 -13.10
C GLU A 40 -9.93 2.51 -12.79
N GLY A 41 -9.40 3.19 -13.80
CA GLY A 41 -8.84 4.54 -13.71
C GLY A 41 -7.59 4.68 -12.84
N THR A 42 -7.06 3.59 -12.29
CA THR A 42 -5.84 3.61 -11.48
C THR A 42 -4.61 3.86 -12.35
N VAL A 43 -3.75 4.76 -11.90
CA VAL A 43 -2.54 5.19 -12.61
C VAL A 43 -1.30 4.73 -11.85
N LEU A 44 -0.48 3.90 -12.48
CA LEU A 44 0.90 3.66 -12.07
C LEU A 44 1.82 4.59 -12.88
N LYS A 45 2.57 5.45 -12.22
CA LYS A 45 3.59 6.30 -12.88
C LYS A 45 4.72 5.43 -13.41
N SER A 46 5.94 5.93 -13.54
CA SER A 46 7.06 5.09 -13.99
C SER A 46 7.69 4.27 -12.86
N HIS A 47 8.28 3.11 -13.17
CA HIS A 47 9.08 2.32 -12.22
C HIS A 47 8.31 1.89 -10.95
N VAL A 48 7.02 1.66 -11.06
CA VAL A 48 6.21 1.09 -9.96
C VAL A 48 6.27 -0.42 -10.05
N VAL A 49 6.45 -1.07 -8.91
CA VAL A 49 6.40 -2.54 -8.81
C VAL A 49 5.21 -2.95 -7.97
N VAL A 50 4.34 -3.80 -8.53
CA VAL A 50 3.20 -4.39 -7.82
C VAL A 50 3.30 -5.90 -7.95
N ASN A 51 3.45 -6.60 -6.83
CA ASN A 51 3.67 -8.04 -6.77
C ASN A 51 2.70 -8.76 -5.83
N GLY A 52 2.83 -10.09 -5.78
CA GLY A 52 2.06 -10.96 -4.89
C GLY A 52 0.56 -10.94 -5.22
N HIS A 53 -0.24 -11.45 -4.28
CA HIS A 53 -1.69 -11.38 -4.37
C HIS A 53 -2.15 -9.99 -3.91
N THR A 54 -2.13 -9.02 -4.82
CA THR A 54 -2.41 -7.62 -4.52
C THR A 54 -3.60 -7.13 -5.32
N THR A 55 -4.62 -6.65 -4.62
CA THR A 55 -5.78 -6.00 -5.23
C THR A 55 -5.71 -4.49 -4.94
N ILE A 56 -5.72 -3.68 -5.98
CA ILE A 56 -5.75 -2.22 -5.93
C ILE A 56 -7.07 -1.76 -6.53
N GLY A 57 -7.84 -1.00 -5.78
CA GLY A 57 -9.13 -0.45 -6.21
C GLY A 57 -9.04 0.57 -7.34
N CYS A 58 -10.05 1.41 -7.45
CA CYS A 58 -10.24 2.34 -8.56
C CYS A 58 -9.62 3.71 -8.29
N ASN A 59 -9.21 4.41 -9.36
CA ASN A 59 -8.78 5.81 -9.33
C ASN A 59 -7.63 6.10 -8.34
N ASN A 60 -6.77 5.13 -8.07
CA ASN A 60 -5.56 5.35 -7.29
C ASN A 60 -4.47 6.02 -8.15
N GLU A 61 -3.61 6.80 -7.54
CA GLU A 61 -2.45 7.40 -8.19
C GLU A 61 -1.18 6.95 -7.46
N ILE A 62 -0.36 6.13 -8.14
CA ILE A 62 0.82 5.49 -7.55
C ILE A 62 2.07 6.02 -8.26
N TYR A 63 2.94 6.62 -7.49
CA TYR A 63 4.10 7.34 -7.98
C TYR A 63 5.33 6.42 -8.08
N GLN A 64 6.32 6.93 -8.78
CA GLN A 64 7.54 6.19 -9.14
C GLN A 64 8.26 5.60 -7.93
N PHE A 65 8.83 4.43 -8.15
CA PHE A 65 9.60 3.65 -7.18
C PHE A 65 8.76 3.11 -5.99
N ALA A 66 7.44 3.23 -6.02
CA ALA A 66 6.61 2.53 -5.05
C ALA A 66 6.72 1.02 -5.25
N SER A 67 6.78 0.27 -4.14
CA SER A 67 6.80 -1.19 -4.11
C SER A 67 5.64 -1.72 -3.28
N ILE A 68 4.69 -2.37 -3.93
CA ILE A 68 3.43 -2.79 -3.32
C ILE A 68 3.27 -4.31 -3.45
N GLY A 69 2.88 -4.95 -2.33
CA GLY A 69 2.65 -6.39 -2.29
C GLY A 69 3.92 -7.24 -2.30
N GLU A 70 5.06 -6.65 -2.01
CA GLU A 70 6.31 -7.40 -1.90
C GLU A 70 6.31 -8.28 -0.63
N VAL A 71 7.18 -9.25 -0.59
CA VAL A 71 7.39 -10.16 0.56
C VAL A 71 7.60 -9.31 1.81
N ASN A 72 6.94 -9.71 2.89
CA ASN A 72 7.16 -9.05 4.18
C ASN A 72 8.57 -9.33 4.73
N GLN A 73 8.98 -8.56 5.74
CA GLN A 73 10.31 -8.67 6.35
C GLN A 73 10.31 -9.53 7.62
N ASP A 74 9.24 -10.29 7.89
CA ASP A 74 9.21 -11.23 9.02
C ASP A 74 10.08 -12.44 8.70
N LEU A 75 11.05 -12.72 9.56
CA LEU A 75 11.97 -13.87 9.40
C LEU A 75 11.27 -15.24 9.40
N LYS A 76 10.03 -15.31 9.87
CA LYS A 76 9.21 -16.54 9.86
C LYS A 76 8.53 -16.80 8.52
N TYR A 77 8.50 -15.79 7.63
CA TYR A 77 7.84 -15.94 6.34
C TYR A 77 8.56 -17.00 5.48
N ALA A 78 7.82 -17.99 5.01
CA ALA A 78 8.33 -19.13 4.26
C ALA A 78 7.75 -19.23 2.83
N GLY A 79 7.20 -18.13 2.30
CA GLY A 79 6.63 -18.09 0.94
C GLY A 79 5.12 -18.34 0.89
N GLU A 80 4.41 -18.15 1.99
CA GLU A 80 2.97 -18.38 2.07
C GLU A 80 2.19 -17.38 1.19
N SER A 81 1.04 -17.82 0.70
CA SER A 81 0.15 -17.00 -0.12
C SER A 81 -0.62 -16.00 0.75
N THR A 82 0.02 -14.88 1.02
CA THR A 82 -0.57 -13.76 1.74
C THR A 82 -0.78 -12.57 0.81
N ARG A 83 -1.59 -11.58 1.21
CA ARG A 83 -2.11 -10.60 0.28
C ARG A 83 -2.08 -9.16 0.79
N VAL A 84 -2.31 -8.24 -0.15
CA VAL A 84 -2.54 -6.81 0.08
C VAL A 84 -3.86 -6.43 -0.58
N GLU A 85 -4.67 -5.65 0.13
CA GLU A 85 -5.87 -5.03 -0.41
C GLU A 85 -5.80 -3.52 -0.21
N ILE A 86 -5.97 -2.75 -1.28
CA ILE A 86 -5.96 -1.29 -1.29
C ILE A 86 -7.27 -0.80 -1.90
N GLY A 87 -7.97 0.09 -1.20
CA GLY A 87 -9.20 0.71 -1.66
C GLY A 87 -9.00 1.71 -2.79
N ASP A 88 -9.86 2.69 -2.86
CA ASP A 88 -9.98 3.62 -3.99
C ASP A 88 -9.36 5.00 -3.69
N ARG A 89 -9.01 5.74 -4.73
CA ARG A 89 -8.63 7.17 -4.69
C ARG A 89 -7.47 7.51 -3.74
N ASN A 90 -6.60 6.53 -3.48
CA ASN A 90 -5.40 6.78 -2.70
C ASN A 90 -4.32 7.46 -3.54
N ARG A 91 -3.54 8.33 -2.92
CA ARG A 91 -2.28 8.86 -3.45
C ARG A 91 -1.12 8.19 -2.74
N ILE A 92 -0.41 7.34 -3.46
CA ILE A 92 0.75 6.61 -2.95
C ILE A 92 1.98 7.21 -3.60
N ARG A 93 2.70 8.05 -2.84
CA ARG A 93 3.81 8.84 -3.33
C ARG A 93 5.08 7.99 -3.54
N GLU A 94 6.13 8.67 -3.96
CA GLU A 94 7.40 8.07 -4.38
C GLU A 94 8.01 7.19 -3.29
N SER A 95 8.49 6.04 -3.68
CA SER A 95 9.21 5.08 -2.81
C SER A 95 8.41 4.59 -1.60
N VAL A 96 7.10 4.71 -1.63
CA VAL A 96 6.24 4.09 -0.60
C VAL A 96 6.34 2.58 -0.73
N THR A 97 6.38 1.89 0.41
CA THR A 97 6.37 0.43 0.45
C THR A 97 5.19 -0.10 1.25
N ILE A 98 4.47 -1.09 0.70
CA ILE A 98 3.34 -1.77 1.36
C ILE A 98 3.57 -3.26 1.21
N HIS A 99 3.83 -3.95 2.32
CA HIS A 99 4.13 -5.37 2.31
C HIS A 99 2.88 -6.21 2.56
N ARG A 100 2.86 -7.43 1.99
CA ARG A 100 1.79 -8.40 2.23
C ARG A 100 1.82 -8.94 3.65
N GLY A 101 0.68 -9.47 4.12
CA GLY A 101 0.53 -10.00 5.46
C GLY A 101 1.34 -11.25 5.75
N THR A 102 1.20 -11.77 6.97
CA THR A 102 1.75 -13.06 7.41
C THR A 102 0.63 -14.01 7.77
N VAL A 103 0.85 -15.32 7.70
CA VAL A 103 -0.16 -16.32 8.11
C VAL A 103 -0.59 -16.11 9.56
N GLN A 104 0.35 -15.76 10.43
CA GLN A 104 0.11 -15.52 11.86
C GLN A 104 -0.76 -14.29 12.09
N GLY A 105 -0.69 -13.29 11.21
CA GLY A 105 -1.49 -12.05 11.26
C GLY A 105 -2.82 -12.12 10.48
N GLY A 106 -3.16 -13.28 9.94
CA GLY A 106 -4.38 -13.43 9.14
C GLY A 106 -4.18 -13.29 7.63
N GLY A 107 -2.95 -13.10 7.19
CA GLY A 107 -2.57 -13.13 5.77
C GLY A 107 -2.90 -11.88 4.98
N LEU A 108 -3.28 -10.78 5.63
CA LEU A 108 -3.76 -9.59 4.93
C LEU A 108 -3.16 -8.29 5.49
N THR A 109 -2.60 -7.47 4.62
CA THR A 109 -2.39 -6.04 4.86
C THR A 109 -3.46 -5.27 4.12
N LYS A 110 -4.21 -4.42 4.82
CA LYS A 110 -5.38 -3.71 4.29
C LYS A 110 -5.21 -2.20 4.37
N VAL A 111 -5.55 -1.54 3.28
CA VAL A 111 -5.58 -0.07 3.16
C VAL A 111 -6.94 0.34 2.63
N GLY A 112 -7.58 1.30 3.27
CA GLY A 112 -8.85 1.87 2.86
C GLY A 112 -8.70 2.84 1.68
N SER A 113 -9.55 3.84 1.63
CA SER A 113 -9.70 4.76 0.51
C SER A 113 -9.37 6.20 0.88
N ASP A 114 -9.12 7.04 -0.14
CA ASP A 114 -8.89 8.48 -0.01
C ASP A 114 -7.66 8.85 0.84
N ASN A 115 -6.69 7.95 0.98
CA ASN A 115 -5.48 8.15 1.78
C ASN A 115 -4.38 8.90 1.01
N LEU A 116 -3.52 9.57 1.76
CA LEU A 116 -2.27 10.15 1.27
C LEU A 116 -1.07 9.51 2.00
N PHE A 117 -0.28 8.74 1.28
CA PHE A 117 1.01 8.24 1.77
C PHE A 117 2.12 9.03 1.09
N MET A 118 2.79 9.86 1.86
CA MET A 118 3.84 10.73 1.35
C MET A 118 5.14 9.94 1.12
N VAL A 119 6.13 10.61 0.55
CA VAL A 119 7.40 10.01 0.12
C VAL A 119 8.02 9.14 1.20
N ASN A 120 8.42 7.92 0.82
CA ASN A 120 9.10 6.95 1.69
C ASN A 120 8.27 6.43 2.88
N ALA A 121 6.95 6.62 2.92
CA ALA A 121 6.15 6.00 3.96
C ALA A 121 6.19 4.47 3.82
N HIS A 122 6.17 3.76 4.96
CA HIS A 122 6.19 2.30 5.00
C HIS A 122 5.00 1.74 5.76
N ILE A 123 4.32 0.79 5.16
CA ILE A 123 3.25 -0.01 5.77
C ILE A 123 3.72 -1.47 5.79
N ALA A 124 4.05 -1.97 6.99
CA ALA A 124 4.49 -3.34 7.17
C ALA A 124 3.31 -4.34 7.05
N HIS A 125 3.64 -5.60 7.23
CA HIS A 125 2.71 -6.72 7.16
C HIS A 125 1.58 -6.63 8.20
N ASP A 126 0.40 -7.12 7.83
CA ASP A 126 -0.76 -7.25 8.72
C ASP A 126 -1.28 -5.92 9.28
N CYS A 127 -0.86 -4.79 8.71
CA CYS A 127 -1.41 -3.48 9.05
C CYS A 127 -2.82 -3.32 8.48
N THR A 128 -3.65 -2.57 9.21
CA THR A 128 -4.94 -2.08 8.72
C THR A 128 -4.93 -0.55 8.78
N VAL A 129 -5.12 0.10 7.64
CA VAL A 129 -5.24 1.56 7.53
C VAL A 129 -6.63 1.89 7.02
N GLY A 130 -7.34 2.73 7.75
CA GLY A 130 -8.69 3.19 7.41
C GLY A 130 -8.73 4.14 6.22
N ASP A 131 -9.76 4.96 6.19
CA ASP A 131 -10.00 5.93 5.12
C ASP A 131 -9.48 7.33 5.50
N ARG A 132 -9.09 8.12 4.50
CA ARG A 132 -8.69 9.52 4.64
C ARG A 132 -7.54 9.76 5.63
N CYS A 133 -6.68 8.76 5.79
CA CYS A 133 -5.47 8.86 6.61
C CYS A 133 -4.35 9.56 5.86
N ILE A 134 -3.44 10.18 6.60
CA ILE A 134 -2.22 10.78 6.07
C ILE A 134 -1.02 10.16 6.79
N LEU A 135 -0.15 9.50 6.05
CA LEU A 135 1.18 9.13 6.50
C LEU A 135 2.17 10.10 5.86
N ALA A 136 2.75 10.99 6.66
CA ALA A 136 3.70 11.99 6.17
C ALA A 136 5.05 11.33 5.79
N ASN A 137 5.97 12.12 5.23
CA ASN A 137 7.25 11.63 4.72
C ASN A 137 8.01 10.76 5.74
N ASN A 138 8.44 9.58 5.32
CA ASN A 138 9.16 8.59 6.14
C ASN A 138 8.39 8.09 7.38
N ALA A 139 7.08 8.30 7.45
CA ALA A 139 6.29 7.66 8.50
C ALA A 139 6.30 6.14 8.31
N THR A 140 6.49 5.40 9.40
CA THR A 140 6.66 3.94 9.34
C THR A 140 5.70 3.26 10.30
N LEU A 141 4.88 2.37 9.77
CA LEU A 141 4.06 1.46 10.55
C LEU A 141 4.74 0.10 10.61
N ALA A 142 5.08 -0.37 11.80
CA ALA A 142 5.55 -1.73 12.00
C ALA A 142 4.39 -2.74 11.85
N GLY A 143 4.68 -4.03 11.88
CA GLY A 143 3.64 -5.06 11.67
C GLY A 143 2.46 -4.97 12.63
N HIS A 144 1.27 -5.35 12.17
CA HIS A 144 0.02 -5.42 12.95
C HIS A 144 -0.48 -4.08 13.50
N VAL A 145 -0.03 -2.94 12.97
CA VAL A 145 -0.55 -1.63 13.36
C VAL A 145 -1.92 -1.39 12.73
N SER A 146 -2.86 -0.89 13.54
CA SER A 146 -4.14 -0.39 13.07
C SER A 146 -4.17 1.13 13.12
N VAL A 147 -4.59 1.77 12.04
CA VAL A 147 -4.78 3.21 11.95
C VAL A 147 -6.21 3.46 11.51
N ASP A 148 -7.01 4.07 12.38
CA ASP A 148 -8.41 4.37 12.10
C ASP A 148 -8.56 5.61 11.21
N ASP A 149 -9.79 5.87 10.76
CA ASP A 149 -10.11 6.90 9.79
C ASP A 149 -9.66 8.30 10.21
N PHE A 150 -9.24 9.11 9.23
CA PHE A 150 -8.82 10.50 9.39
C PHE A 150 -7.57 10.71 10.27
N ALA A 151 -6.85 9.66 10.65
CA ALA A 151 -5.63 9.80 11.42
C ALA A 151 -4.49 10.39 10.59
N ILE A 152 -3.63 11.18 11.23
CA ILE A 152 -2.44 11.79 10.63
C ILE A 152 -1.21 11.34 11.39
N ILE A 153 -0.30 10.66 10.69
CA ILE A 153 1.00 10.26 11.25
C ILE A 153 2.05 11.23 10.70
N GLY A 154 2.63 12.02 11.58
CA GLY A 154 3.65 13.02 11.24
C GLY A 154 4.92 12.41 10.65
N GLY A 155 5.67 13.22 9.93
CA GLY A 155 6.88 12.77 9.23
C GLY A 155 7.94 12.20 10.18
N MET A 156 8.68 11.17 9.70
CA MET A 156 9.71 10.47 10.47
C MET A 156 9.21 9.85 11.79
N THR A 157 7.92 9.59 11.89
CA THR A 157 7.32 8.92 13.03
C THR A 157 7.37 7.40 12.81
N ALA A 158 7.78 6.67 13.85
CA ALA A 158 7.74 5.21 13.86
C ALA A 158 6.65 4.73 14.83
N VAL A 159 5.71 3.92 14.34
CA VAL A 159 4.67 3.29 15.16
C VAL A 159 5.06 1.84 15.41
N HIS A 160 5.20 1.48 16.69
CA HIS A 160 5.57 0.13 17.10
C HIS A 160 4.48 -0.88 16.75
N GLN A 161 4.88 -2.13 16.53
CA GLN A 161 3.95 -3.20 16.19
C GLN A 161 2.81 -3.35 17.22
N PHE A 162 1.65 -3.75 16.73
CA PHE A 162 0.41 -3.96 17.48
C PHE A 162 -0.24 -2.70 18.08
N CYS A 163 0.30 -1.51 17.86
CA CYS A 163 -0.35 -0.26 18.28
C CYS A 163 -1.61 0.03 17.47
N ILE A 164 -2.59 0.63 18.13
CA ILE A 164 -3.82 1.15 17.52
C ILE A 164 -3.78 2.68 17.58
N ILE A 165 -3.93 3.32 16.44
CA ILE A 165 -4.07 4.77 16.31
C ILE A 165 -5.54 5.07 16.04
N GLY A 166 -6.21 5.69 16.98
CA GLY A 166 -7.65 5.98 16.90
C GLY A 166 -7.99 7.02 15.82
N ALA A 167 -9.27 7.10 15.51
CA ALA A 167 -9.77 8.00 14.49
C ALA A 167 -9.49 9.48 14.85
N HIS A 168 -9.19 10.30 13.83
CA HIS A 168 -8.87 11.73 13.95
C HIS A 168 -7.62 12.06 14.80
N VAL A 169 -6.84 11.07 15.21
CA VAL A 169 -5.58 11.29 15.93
C VAL A 169 -4.58 12.00 15.02
N MET A 170 -3.85 12.96 15.59
CA MET A 170 -2.68 13.55 14.97
C MET A 170 -1.43 13.25 15.80
N VAL A 171 -0.55 12.42 15.25
CA VAL A 171 0.77 12.15 15.83
C VAL A 171 1.78 13.15 15.28
N GLY A 172 2.48 13.87 16.17
CA GLY A 172 3.53 14.82 15.77
C GLY A 172 4.70 14.14 15.06
N GLY A 173 5.40 14.88 14.22
CA GLY A 173 6.59 14.36 13.53
C GLY A 173 7.73 13.99 14.49
N CYS A 174 8.62 13.10 14.04
CA CYS A 174 9.75 12.58 14.81
C CYS A 174 9.33 11.88 16.12
N SER A 175 8.13 11.31 16.18
CA SER A 175 7.63 10.61 17.36
C SER A 175 7.93 9.11 17.28
N GLY A 176 8.20 8.49 18.44
CA GLY A 176 8.16 7.05 18.62
C GLY A 176 6.86 6.67 19.34
N VAL A 177 5.94 6.01 18.66
CA VAL A 177 4.66 5.56 19.24
C VAL A 177 4.81 4.10 19.67
N ALA A 178 4.79 3.84 20.98
CA ALA A 178 4.98 2.51 21.53
C ALA A 178 3.75 1.96 22.28
N GLN A 179 2.63 2.65 22.19
CA GLN A 179 1.36 2.26 22.82
C GLN A 179 0.19 2.82 22.00
N ASP A 180 -1.01 2.33 22.28
CA ASP A 180 -2.22 2.82 21.63
C ASP A 180 -2.43 4.31 21.87
N VAL A 181 -2.98 4.98 20.86
CA VAL A 181 -3.34 6.40 20.91
C VAL A 181 -4.84 6.49 20.69
N PRO A 182 -5.64 6.73 21.73
CA PRO A 182 -7.11 6.84 21.58
C PRO A 182 -7.50 8.08 20.77
N PRO A 183 -8.73 8.09 20.20
CA PRO A 183 -9.28 9.23 19.46
C PRO A 183 -9.33 10.51 20.27
#